data_3eed42f868a6aa761c997df745229046
#
_entry.id   3eed42f868a6aa761c997df745229046
#
_cell.length_a   1.000
_cell.length_b   1.000
_cell.length_c   1.000
_cell.angle_alpha   90.00
_cell.angle_beta   90.00
_cell.angle_gamma   90.00
#
_symmetry.space_group_name_H-M   'P 1'
#
loop_
_entity.id
_entity.type
_entity.pdbx_description
1 polymer ?
#
loop_
_entity_poly.entity_id
_entity_poly.type
_entity_poly.pdbx_seq_one_letter_code
_entity_poly.pdbx_strand_id
1 'polypeptide(L)' 'MNGYKVFYKGKTMEVYAESSYQAQRKAAALFKAKKSYQVTVILCEKNGKQITHDPAIL' A
#
# COMPACT_ATOMS: atom_id res chain seq x y z
N MET A 1 -8.74 8.85 -5.53
CA MET A 1 -7.51 8.06 -5.46
C MET A 1 -7.19 7.72 -4.02
N ASN A 2 -6.72 6.52 -3.74
CA ASN A 2 -6.43 6.07 -2.39
C ASN A 2 -4.93 6.08 -2.12
N GLY A 3 -4.54 6.32 -0.86
CA GLY A 3 -3.16 6.25 -0.43
C GLY A 3 -2.88 4.92 0.26
N TYR A 4 -1.80 4.27 -0.13
CA TYR A 4 -1.40 2.96 0.40
C TYR A 4 0.03 3.00 0.90
N LYS A 5 0.26 2.29 2.01
CA LYS A 5 1.60 2.03 2.49
C LYS A 5 2.00 0.63 2.02
N VAL A 6 3.17 0.53 1.40
CA VAL A 6 3.62 -0.73 0.82
C VAL A 6 4.97 -1.12 1.42
N PHE A 7 5.14 -2.41 1.63
CA PHE A 7 6.31 -2.98 2.29
C PHE A 7 6.90 -4.10 1.44
N TYR A 8 8.22 -4.11 1.33
CA TYR A 8 8.92 -5.16 0.61
C TYR A 8 10.34 -5.29 1.16
N LYS A 9 10.67 -6.47 1.69
CA LYS A 9 12.02 -6.79 2.20
C LYS A 9 12.60 -5.69 3.09
N GLY A 10 11.80 -5.26 4.09
CA GLY A 10 12.22 -4.24 5.04
C GLY A 10 12.16 -2.81 4.54
N LYS A 11 11.73 -2.60 3.30
CA LYS A 11 11.55 -1.27 2.73
C LYS A 11 10.09 -0.86 2.82
N THR A 12 9.85 0.44 2.99
CA THR A 12 8.51 1.01 3.08
C THR A 12 8.37 2.17 2.12
N MET A 13 7.24 2.25 1.41
CA MET A 13 6.91 3.36 0.52
C MET A 13 5.44 3.69 0.61
N GLU A 14 5.08 4.89 0.16
CA GLU A 14 3.69 5.28 -0.01
C GLU A 14 3.40 5.40 -1.50
N VAL A 15 2.26 4.84 -1.92
CA VAL A 15 1.81 4.93 -3.30
C VAL A 15 0.34 5.32 -3.35
N TYR A 16 -0.05 6.01 -4.40
CA TYR A 16 -1.45 6.38 -4.64
C TYR A 16 -1.97 5.60 -5.83
N ALA A 17 -3.13 4.99 -5.67
CA ALA A 17 -3.75 4.17 -6.70
C ALA A 17 -5.25 4.09 -6.49
N GLU A 18 -5.98 3.60 -7.49
CA GLU A 18 -7.43 3.45 -7.41
C GLU A 18 -7.83 2.21 -6.61
N SER A 19 -6.95 1.23 -6.49
CA SER A 19 -7.23 -0.01 -5.75
C SER A 19 -5.95 -0.56 -5.15
N SER A 20 -6.10 -1.47 -4.18
CA SER A 20 -4.95 -2.13 -3.56
C SER A 20 -4.17 -2.96 -4.58
N TYR A 21 -4.86 -3.56 -5.55
CA TYR A 21 -4.21 -4.32 -6.61
C TYR A 21 -3.29 -3.43 -7.44
N GLN A 22 -3.77 -2.24 -7.83
CA GLN A 22 -2.94 -1.29 -8.56
C GLN A 22 -1.77 -0.79 -7.73
N ALA A 23 -2.00 -0.53 -6.43
CA ALA A 23 -0.94 -0.11 -5.52
C ALA A 23 0.14 -1.19 -5.43
N GLN A 24 -0.26 -2.44 -5.32
CA GLN A 24 0.65 -3.57 -5.25
C GLN A 24 1.51 -3.67 -6.52
N ARG A 25 0.90 -3.52 -7.67
CA ARG A 25 1.62 -3.59 -8.96
C ARG A 25 2.58 -2.41 -9.11
N LYS A 26 2.14 -1.21 -8.74
CA LYS A 26 3.02 -0.03 -8.76
C LYS A 26 4.23 -0.23 -7.85
N ALA A 27 3.98 -0.70 -6.63
CA ALA A 27 5.05 -0.92 -5.67
C ALA A 27 6.02 -2.00 -6.14
N ALA A 28 5.49 -3.09 -6.72
CA ALA A 28 6.33 -4.15 -7.25
C ALA A 28 7.30 -3.63 -8.32
N ALA A 29 6.82 -2.74 -9.18
CA ALA A 29 7.68 -2.13 -10.19
C ALA A 29 8.72 -1.21 -9.57
N LEU A 30 8.33 -0.42 -8.56
CA LEU A 30 9.24 0.51 -7.88
C LEU A 30 10.31 -0.23 -7.07
N PHE A 31 9.93 -1.29 -6.38
CA PHE A 31 10.86 -2.12 -5.61
C PHE A 31 11.63 -3.11 -6.49
N LYS A 32 11.28 -3.22 -7.76
CA LYS A 32 11.83 -4.22 -8.68
C LYS A 32 11.60 -5.64 -8.17
N ALA A 33 10.45 -5.86 -7.56
CA ALA A 33 10.06 -7.19 -7.10
C ALA A 33 9.68 -8.06 -8.29
N LYS A 34 10.15 -9.29 -8.30
CA LYS A 34 9.83 -10.21 -9.39
C LYS A 34 8.36 -10.57 -9.46
N LYS A 35 7.72 -10.65 -8.29
CA LYS A 35 6.31 -11.04 -8.19
C LYS A 35 5.58 -10.04 -7.30
N SER A 36 4.46 -9.52 -7.78
CA SER A 36 3.72 -8.49 -7.06
C SER A 36 3.18 -8.96 -5.71
N TYR A 37 2.84 -10.24 -5.58
CA TYR A 37 2.31 -10.75 -4.31
C TYR A 37 3.31 -10.71 -3.16
N GLN A 38 4.59 -10.48 -3.45
CA GLN A 38 5.61 -10.33 -2.40
C GLN A 38 5.54 -8.96 -1.71
N VAL A 39 4.78 -8.03 -2.27
CA VAL A 39 4.61 -6.70 -1.70
C VAL A 39 3.38 -6.69 -0.80
N THR A 40 3.54 -6.24 0.44
CA THR A 40 2.43 -6.05 1.37
C THR A 40 1.86 -4.66 1.19
N VAL A 41 0.53 -4.54 1.14
CA VAL A 41 -0.16 -3.27 0.89
C VAL A 41 -1.16 -3.02 2.01
N ILE A 42 -1.09 -1.81 2.59
CA ILE A 42 -2.01 -1.38 3.64
C ILE A 42 -2.68 -0.08 3.20
N LEU A 43 -4.01 -0.05 3.22
CA LEU A 43 -4.75 1.17 2.89
C LEU A 43 -4.60 2.19 4.02
N CYS A 44 -4.10 3.39 3.69
CA CYS A 44 -3.89 4.48 4.64
C CYS A 44 -4.82 5.66 4.41
N GLU A 45 -5.16 5.95 3.14
CA GLU A 45 -6.09 7.01 2.79
C GLU A 45 -7.09 6.48 1.76
N LYS A 46 -8.36 6.73 2.01
CA LYS A 46 -9.42 6.39 1.06
C LYS A 46 -10.10 7.67 0.61
N ASN A 47 -10.05 7.95 -0.71
CA ASN A 47 -10.67 9.14 -1.30
C ASN A 47 -10.23 10.44 -0.62
N GLY A 48 -8.95 10.54 -0.31
CA GLY A 48 -8.37 11.73 0.30
C GLY A 48 -8.56 11.83 1.81
N LYS A 49 -9.21 10.85 2.45
CA LYS A 49 -9.41 10.84 3.90
C LYS A 49 -8.48 9.82 4.53
N GLN A 50 -7.73 10.26 5.53
CA GLN A 50 -6.85 9.38 6.26
C GLN A 50 -7.65 8.36 7.07
N ILE A 51 -7.24 7.10 7.00
CA ILE A 51 -7.85 6.02 7.77
C ILE A 51 -7.01 5.79 9.01
N THR A 52 -7.68 5.86 10.17
CA THR A 52 -7.03 5.61 11.46
C THR A 52 -7.23 4.15 11.83
N HIS A 53 -6.12 3.46 12.06
CA HIS A 53 -6.13 2.08 12.55
C HIS A 53 -5.88 2.10 14.05
N ASP A 54 -6.96 2.12 14.83
CA ASP A 54 -6.88 2.14 16.29
C ASP A 54 -7.13 0.74 16.84
N PRO A 55 -6.12 0.09 17.44
CA PRO A 55 -6.31 -1.25 17.99
C PRO A 55 -7.37 -1.33 19.08
N ALA A 56 -7.66 -0.23 19.76
CA ALA A 56 -8.68 -0.22 20.80
C ALA A 56 -10.10 -0.36 20.25
N ILE A 57 -10.30 -0.07 18.97
CA ILE A 57 -11.62 -0.18 18.33
C ILE A 57 -11.81 -1.57 17.72
N LEU A 58 -10.75 -2.24 17.47
CA LEU A 58 -10.78 -3.62 16.95
C LEU A 58 -11.06 -4.61 18.09
#